data_d12e5e1fc0a52d1a85a8ff03e24d93c2
#
_entry.id   d12e5e1fc0a52d1a85a8ff03e24d93c2
#
_cell.length_a   1.000
_cell.length_b   1.000
_cell.length_c   1.000
_cell.angle_alpha   90.00
_cell.angle_beta   90.00
_cell.angle_gamma   90.00
#
_symmetry.space_group_name_H-M   'P 1'
#
loop_
_entity.id
_entity.type
_entity.pdbx_description
1 polymer ?
#
loop_
_entity_poly.entity_id
_entity_poly.type
_entity_poly.pdbx_seq_one_letter_code
_entity_poly.pdbx_strand_id
1 'polypeptide(L)'
;MRNILNFLLDVGKLKGKKRRGWLLHDIPKSESTAEHIFRMAILSWILGRKKNQLNLERILKIALIHDICEVHTKDETPYDPLLPKDKKGIKEVLKKWPRFTTGLKKKKTINKYKREARALNKLISKLPSDLKAEIKNLWIDFEKGLTPEGRFVKQADKAENFLQGIEYWKDYGKIQYKLWKRWSREIFDDPILIDFIHSIDKKFFRKKSRPK
;
A
#
# COMPACT_ATOMS: atom_id res chain seq x y z
N MET A 1 -6.44 -29.67 -6.26
CA MET A 1 -6.90 -28.66 -7.24
C MET A 1 -8.09 -27.82 -6.77
N ARG A 2 -9.20 -28.41 -6.27
CA ARG A 2 -10.40 -27.65 -5.83
C ARG A 2 -10.11 -26.53 -4.80
N ASN A 3 -9.26 -26.78 -3.82
CA ASN A 3 -8.90 -25.76 -2.81
C ASN A 3 -8.09 -24.60 -3.39
N ILE A 4 -7.20 -24.88 -4.34
CA ILE A 4 -6.43 -23.85 -5.06
C ILE A 4 -7.39 -23.01 -5.93
N LEU A 5 -8.32 -23.64 -6.64
CA LEU A 5 -9.33 -22.91 -7.41
C LEU A 5 -10.15 -21.96 -6.52
N ASN A 6 -10.65 -22.45 -5.40
CA ASN A 6 -11.44 -21.63 -4.46
C ASN A 6 -10.61 -20.45 -3.91
N PHE A 7 -9.34 -20.67 -3.57
CA PHE A 7 -8.42 -19.61 -3.17
C PHE A 7 -8.27 -18.55 -4.27
N LEU A 8 -8.05 -18.95 -5.52
CA LEU A 8 -7.90 -18.01 -6.64
C LEU A 8 -9.21 -17.25 -6.95
N LEU A 9 -10.38 -17.88 -6.80
CA LEU A 9 -11.67 -17.21 -6.91
C LEU A 9 -11.84 -16.14 -5.82
N ASP A 10 -11.41 -16.43 -4.60
CA ASP A 10 -11.42 -15.46 -3.52
C ASP A 10 -10.45 -14.30 -3.80
N VAL A 11 -9.19 -14.57 -4.15
CA VAL A 11 -8.20 -13.53 -4.53
C VAL A 11 -8.73 -12.67 -5.68
N GLY A 12 -9.44 -13.28 -6.64
CA GLY A 12 -10.07 -12.55 -7.76
C GLY A 12 -11.04 -11.45 -7.33
N LYS A 13 -11.63 -11.51 -6.14
CA LYS A 13 -12.53 -10.46 -5.60
C LYS A 13 -11.81 -9.12 -5.37
N LEU A 14 -10.48 -9.14 -5.23
CA LEU A 14 -9.67 -7.91 -5.11
C LEU A 14 -9.76 -7.01 -6.35
N LYS A 15 -10.11 -7.56 -7.53
CA LYS A 15 -10.35 -6.78 -8.76
C LYS A 15 -11.49 -5.78 -8.60
N GLY A 16 -12.52 -6.12 -7.82
CA GLY A 16 -13.66 -5.24 -7.55
C GLY A 16 -13.51 -4.40 -6.29
N LYS A 17 -12.48 -4.62 -5.49
CA LYS A 17 -12.29 -3.94 -4.22
C LYS A 17 -11.51 -2.63 -4.40
N LYS A 18 -12.23 -1.51 -4.34
CA LYS A 18 -11.63 -0.18 -4.46
C LYS A 18 -10.90 0.24 -3.19
N ARG A 19 -9.72 0.88 -3.35
CA ARG A 19 -8.92 1.39 -2.23
C ARG A 19 -9.63 2.51 -1.51
N ARG A 20 -9.90 2.31 -0.20
CA ARG A 20 -10.70 3.22 0.63
C ARG A 20 -10.12 4.63 0.72
N GLY A 21 -8.80 4.75 0.78
CA GLY A 21 -8.14 6.05 0.80
C GLY A 21 -8.57 6.94 -0.35
N TRP A 22 -8.64 6.41 -1.56
CA TRP A 22 -9.05 7.16 -2.74
C TRP A 22 -10.55 7.46 -2.76
N LEU A 23 -11.38 6.54 -2.26
CA LEU A 23 -12.83 6.78 -2.11
C LEU A 23 -13.11 7.93 -1.15
N LEU A 24 -12.34 8.06 -0.06
CA LEU A 24 -12.46 9.18 0.87
C LEU A 24 -12.13 10.53 0.23
N HIS A 25 -11.28 10.53 -0.78
CA HIS A 25 -10.95 11.72 -1.59
C HIS A 25 -11.90 11.94 -2.78
N ASP A 26 -13.02 11.20 -2.86
CA ASP A 26 -13.98 11.26 -3.98
C ASP A 26 -13.33 11.04 -5.36
N ILE A 27 -12.33 10.17 -5.45
CA ILE A 27 -11.69 9.84 -6.73
C ILE A 27 -12.65 8.99 -7.58
N PRO A 28 -13.10 9.47 -8.75
CA PRO A 28 -14.17 8.78 -9.52
C PRO A 28 -13.74 7.42 -10.05
N LYS A 29 -12.51 7.31 -10.54
CA LYS A 29 -11.91 6.08 -11.08
C LYS A 29 -10.77 5.63 -10.18
N SER A 30 -11.09 5.34 -8.91
CA SER A 30 -10.10 4.85 -7.97
C SER A 30 -9.65 3.44 -8.34
N GLU A 31 -8.36 3.18 -8.15
CA GLU A 31 -7.79 1.85 -8.34
C GLU A 31 -8.42 0.81 -7.40
N SER A 32 -8.38 -0.44 -7.80
CA SER A 32 -8.66 -1.60 -6.95
C SER A 32 -7.40 -2.04 -6.21
N THR A 33 -7.58 -2.86 -5.16
CA THR A 33 -6.46 -3.49 -4.46
C THR A 33 -5.62 -4.37 -5.42
N ALA A 34 -6.25 -5.03 -6.40
CA ALA A 34 -5.53 -5.83 -7.39
C ALA A 34 -4.67 -4.97 -8.34
N GLU A 35 -5.16 -3.81 -8.78
CA GLU A 35 -4.40 -2.87 -9.62
C GLU A 35 -3.19 -2.29 -8.87
N HIS A 36 -3.38 -1.93 -7.59
CA HIS A 36 -2.30 -1.54 -6.70
C HIS A 36 -1.23 -2.63 -6.55
N ILE A 37 -1.64 -3.86 -6.18
CA ILE A 37 -0.72 -5.00 -6.03
C ILE A 37 0.10 -5.21 -7.30
N PHE A 38 -0.53 -5.16 -8.47
CA PHE A 38 0.14 -5.35 -9.75
C PHE A 38 1.25 -4.30 -9.95
N ARG A 39 0.93 -3.00 -9.84
CA ARG A 39 1.91 -1.94 -10.07
C ARG A 39 3.00 -1.91 -8.99
N MET A 40 2.65 -2.18 -7.74
CA MET A 40 3.58 -2.29 -6.65
C MET A 40 4.57 -3.46 -6.83
N ALA A 41 4.13 -4.61 -7.35
CA ALA A 41 5.00 -5.74 -7.66
C ALA A 41 6.01 -5.38 -8.77
N ILE A 42 5.56 -4.70 -9.83
CA ILE A 42 6.46 -4.21 -10.91
C ILE A 42 7.47 -3.20 -10.36
N LEU A 43 7.03 -2.24 -9.56
CA LEU A 43 7.90 -1.25 -8.92
C LEU A 43 8.96 -1.93 -8.05
N SER A 44 8.52 -2.85 -7.20
CA SER A 44 9.40 -3.59 -6.28
C SER A 44 10.44 -4.43 -7.04
N TRP A 45 10.04 -5.08 -8.12
CA TRP A 45 10.95 -5.82 -8.97
C TRP A 45 12.02 -4.93 -9.61
N ILE A 46 11.57 -3.86 -10.31
CA ILE A 46 12.47 -2.98 -11.07
C ILE A 46 13.47 -2.28 -10.14
N LEU A 47 13.00 -1.75 -9.01
CA LEU A 47 13.87 -1.06 -8.07
C LEU A 47 14.71 -2.04 -7.23
N GLY A 48 14.15 -3.20 -6.88
CA GLY A 48 14.87 -4.25 -6.16
C GLY A 48 16.08 -4.78 -6.93
N ARG A 49 16.00 -4.86 -8.28
CA ARG A 49 17.14 -5.24 -9.14
C ARG A 49 18.35 -4.33 -9.00
N LYS A 50 18.18 -3.09 -8.58
CA LYS A 50 19.29 -2.16 -8.32
C LYS A 50 20.01 -2.46 -7.00
N LYS A 51 19.53 -3.43 -6.22
CA LYS A 51 20.08 -3.84 -4.93
C LYS A 51 20.55 -5.28 -5.01
N ASN A 52 21.81 -5.48 -5.36
CA ASN A 52 22.41 -6.82 -5.57
C ASN A 52 22.28 -7.78 -4.36
N GLN A 53 21.97 -7.26 -3.18
CA GLN A 53 21.88 -8.02 -1.93
C GLN A 53 20.47 -8.57 -1.66
N LEU A 54 19.43 -8.16 -2.43
CA LEU A 54 18.05 -8.56 -2.19
C LEU A 54 17.65 -9.75 -3.05
N ASN A 55 16.92 -10.67 -2.46
CA ASN A 55 16.31 -11.79 -3.16
C ASN A 55 15.06 -11.32 -3.92
N LEU A 56 15.15 -11.25 -5.25
CA LEU A 56 14.07 -10.75 -6.11
C LEU A 56 12.83 -11.65 -6.11
N GLU A 57 13.00 -12.96 -6.02
CA GLU A 57 11.87 -13.89 -5.92
C GLU A 57 11.09 -13.62 -4.63
N ARG A 58 11.79 -13.44 -3.51
CA ARG A 58 11.18 -13.10 -2.23
C ARG A 58 10.46 -11.75 -2.27
N ILE A 59 11.06 -10.71 -2.86
CA ILE A 59 10.46 -9.40 -3.09
C ILE A 59 9.14 -9.54 -3.84
N LEU A 60 9.13 -10.26 -4.98
CA LEU A 60 7.95 -10.44 -5.80
C LEU A 60 6.85 -11.21 -5.04
N LYS A 61 7.21 -12.28 -4.34
CA LYS A 61 6.25 -13.04 -3.53
C LYS A 61 5.63 -12.18 -2.44
N ILE A 62 6.42 -11.40 -1.70
CA ILE A 62 5.92 -10.48 -0.67
C ILE A 62 4.98 -9.43 -1.31
N ALA A 63 5.41 -8.81 -2.41
CA ALA A 63 4.64 -7.80 -3.11
C ALA A 63 3.27 -8.31 -3.58
N LEU A 64 3.22 -9.54 -4.11
CA LEU A 64 1.97 -10.15 -4.60
C LEU A 64 1.00 -10.51 -3.47
N ILE A 65 1.50 -10.80 -2.25
CA ILE A 65 0.64 -11.35 -1.19
C ILE A 65 0.33 -10.35 -0.07
N HIS A 66 0.99 -9.19 -0.01
CA HIS A 66 0.93 -8.29 1.15
C HIS A 66 -0.51 -7.87 1.53
N ASP A 67 -1.36 -7.61 0.55
CA ASP A 67 -2.75 -7.15 0.73
C ASP A 67 -3.81 -8.21 0.36
N ILE A 68 -3.45 -9.48 0.08
CA ILE A 68 -4.46 -10.51 -0.26
C ILE A 68 -5.45 -10.79 0.87
N CYS A 69 -5.07 -10.54 2.12
CA CYS A 69 -5.96 -10.67 3.28
C CYS A 69 -7.15 -9.72 3.22
N GLU A 70 -7.05 -8.63 2.45
CA GLU A 70 -8.12 -7.68 2.26
C GLU A 70 -9.37 -8.28 1.60
N VAL A 71 -9.28 -9.42 0.96
CA VAL A 71 -10.47 -10.17 0.50
C VAL A 71 -11.53 -10.31 1.60
N HIS A 72 -11.09 -10.51 2.84
CA HIS A 72 -11.97 -10.76 3.99
C HIS A 72 -11.94 -9.64 5.05
N THR A 73 -11.23 -8.53 4.80
CA THR A 73 -11.24 -7.36 5.68
C THR A 73 -11.74 -6.12 4.93
N LYS A 74 -12.07 -5.08 5.68
CA LYS A 74 -12.23 -3.74 5.10
C LYS A 74 -10.83 -3.14 4.93
N ASP A 75 -10.57 -2.51 3.79
CA ASP A 75 -9.45 -1.59 3.68
C ASP A 75 -9.73 -0.40 4.62
N GLU A 76 -8.90 -0.21 5.61
CA GLU A 76 -9.06 0.87 6.61
C GLU A 76 -7.90 1.85 6.51
N THR A 77 -8.25 3.11 6.43
CA THR A 77 -7.28 4.19 6.53
C THR A 77 -7.00 4.53 8.00
N PRO A 78 -5.83 5.13 8.31
CA PRO A 78 -5.57 5.64 9.64
C PRO A 78 -6.60 6.65 10.15
N TYR A 79 -7.39 7.26 9.25
CA TYR A 79 -8.37 8.29 9.57
C TYR A 79 -9.74 7.75 9.93
N ASP A 80 -10.07 6.50 9.56
CA ASP A 80 -11.41 5.94 9.75
C ASP A 80 -12.03 6.20 11.15
N PRO A 81 -11.29 6.09 12.26
CA PRO A 81 -11.86 6.38 13.58
C PRO A 81 -12.13 7.86 13.87
N LEU A 82 -11.63 8.76 13.03
CA LEU A 82 -11.84 10.21 13.16
C LEU A 82 -12.87 10.73 12.17
N LEU A 83 -13.33 9.87 11.26
CA LEU A 83 -14.24 10.29 10.21
C LEU A 83 -15.65 10.46 10.76
N PRO A 84 -16.23 11.64 10.64
CA PRO A 84 -17.66 11.85 10.91
C PRO A 84 -18.50 11.12 9.84
N LYS A 85 -19.81 11.06 10.08
CA LYS A 85 -20.74 10.39 9.15
C LYS A 85 -21.00 11.21 7.88
N ASP A 86 -20.84 12.53 7.96
CA ASP A 86 -21.13 13.44 6.85
C ASP A 86 -19.91 13.71 5.97
N LYS A 87 -20.16 13.92 4.67
CA LYS A 87 -19.11 14.16 3.68
C LYS A 87 -18.29 15.44 3.91
N LYS A 88 -18.91 16.49 4.46
CA LYS A 88 -18.24 17.77 4.72
C LYS A 88 -17.21 17.60 5.82
N GLY A 89 -17.59 16.96 6.91
CA GLY A 89 -16.68 16.67 8.02
C GLY A 89 -15.56 15.74 7.61
N ILE A 90 -15.82 14.73 6.76
CA ILE A 90 -14.75 13.88 6.20
C ILE A 90 -13.70 14.72 5.47
N LYS A 91 -14.14 15.63 4.59
CA LYS A 91 -13.22 16.54 3.86
C LYS A 91 -12.39 17.41 4.80
N GLU A 92 -12.98 17.94 5.86
CA GLU A 92 -12.27 18.74 6.85
C GLU A 92 -11.21 17.92 7.62
N VAL A 93 -11.52 16.68 8.00
CA VAL A 93 -10.54 15.79 8.63
C VAL A 93 -9.37 15.50 7.68
N LEU A 94 -9.64 15.19 6.41
CA LEU A 94 -8.61 14.92 5.41
C LEU A 94 -7.75 16.16 5.11
N LYS A 95 -8.32 17.37 5.10
CA LYS A 95 -7.58 18.62 4.93
C LYS A 95 -6.62 18.88 6.08
N LYS A 96 -7.01 18.60 7.32
CA LYS A 96 -6.18 18.83 8.50
C LYS A 96 -5.01 17.86 8.60
N TRP A 97 -5.08 16.70 7.93
CA TRP A 97 -4.07 15.64 8.00
C TRP A 97 -3.62 15.38 9.44
N PRO A 98 -4.54 14.97 10.34
CA PRO A 98 -4.26 14.91 11.76
C PRO A 98 -3.15 13.91 12.06
N ARG A 99 -2.21 14.31 12.90
CA ARG A 99 -1.14 13.44 13.40
C ARG A 99 -1.65 12.72 14.65
N PHE A 100 -1.51 11.40 14.65
CA PHE A 100 -1.87 10.59 15.81
C PHE A 100 -0.72 10.54 16.81
N THR A 101 -1.06 10.45 18.09
CA THR A 101 -0.09 10.15 19.14
C THR A 101 0.53 8.77 18.92
N THR A 102 1.76 8.57 19.41
CA THR A 102 2.48 7.30 19.28
C THR A 102 1.69 6.13 19.88
N GLY A 103 1.04 6.33 21.04
CA GLY A 103 0.22 5.30 21.68
C GLY A 103 -0.98 4.89 20.83
N LEU A 104 -1.69 5.87 20.24
CA LEU A 104 -2.83 5.60 19.37
C LEU A 104 -2.40 4.88 18.08
N LYS A 105 -1.27 5.30 17.48
CA LYS A 105 -0.68 4.61 16.31
C LYS A 105 -0.39 3.15 16.65
N LYS A 106 0.30 2.87 17.75
CA LYS A 106 0.63 1.50 18.19
C LYS A 106 -0.62 0.63 18.39
N LYS A 107 -1.63 1.15 19.11
CA LYS A 107 -2.90 0.42 19.32
C LYS A 107 -3.60 0.08 18.01
N LYS A 108 -3.67 1.04 17.07
CA LYS A 108 -4.29 0.84 15.75
C LYS A 108 -3.54 -0.20 14.92
N THR A 109 -2.21 -0.11 14.87
CA THR A 109 -1.37 -1.08 14.15
C THR A 109 -1.58 -2.50 14.68
N ILE A 110 -1.63 -2.70 15.99
CA ILE A 110 -1.90 -4.00 16.59
C ILE A 110 -3.29 -4.53 16.21
N ASN A 111 -4.31 -3.69 16.26
CA ASN A 111 -5.68 -4.10 15.92
C ASN A 111 -5.82 -4.42 14.42
N LYS A 112 -5.21 -3.63 13.55
CA LYS A 112 -5.14 -3.90 12.10
C LYS A 112 -4.48 -5.26 11.88
N TYR A 113 -3.28 -5.45 12.38
CA TYR A 113 -2.55 -6.72 12.27
C TYR A 113 -3.38 -7.93 12.71
N LYS A 114 -4.05 -7.87 13.86
CA LYS A 114 -4.88 -8.97 14.36
C LYS A 114 -6.06 -9.29 13.44
N ARG A 115 -6.70 -8.29 12.84
CA ARG A 115 -7.81 -8.50 11.89
C ARG A 115 -7.31 -9.11 10.59
N GLU A 116 -6.25 -8.56 10.04
CA GLU A 116 -5.66 -9.02 8.78
C GLU A 116 -5.06 -10.42 8.91
N ALA A 117 -4.40 -10.73 10.02
CA ALA A 117 -3.91 -12.09 10.31
C ALA A 117 -5.06 -13.12 10.36
N ARG A 118 -6.21 -12.77 10.97
CA ARG A 118 -7.39 -13.64 10.95
C ARG A 118 -7.96 -13.83 9.55
N ALA A 119 -8.02 -12.76 8.77
CA ALA A 119 -8.49 -12.80 7.39
C ALA A 119 -7.57 -13.63 6.50
N LEU A 120 -6.26 -13.46 6.62
CA LEU A 120 -5.28 -14.26 5.92
C LEU A 120 -5.43 -15.74 6.27
N ASN A 121 -5.46 -16.08 7.57
CA ASN A 121 -5.62 -17.47 8.02
C ASN A 121 -6.90 -18.11 7.46
N LYS A 122 -8.01 -17.36 7.37
CA LYS A 122 -9.24 -17.81 6.74
C LYS A 122 -9.04 -18.09 5.26
N LEU A 123 -8.42 -17.15 4.53
CA LEU A 123 -8.20 -17.26 3.08
C LEU A 123 -7.34 -18.46 2.71
N ILE A 124 -6.25 -18.70 3.44
CA ILE A 124 -5.30 -19.77 3.16
C ILE A 124 -5.63 -21.09 3.85
N SER A 125 -6.73 -21.18 4.61
CA SER A 125 -7.03 -22.31 5.52
C SER A 125 -7.02 -23.67 4.85
N LYS A 126 -7.48 -23.74 3.58
CA LYS A 126 -7.63 -24.97 2.80
C LYS A 126 -6.49 -25.25 1.82
N LEU A 127 -5.46 -24.40 1.80
CA LEU A 127 -4.27 -24.63 0.98
C LEU A 127 -3.40 -25.76 1.56
N PRO A 128 -2.53 -26.38 0.75
CA PRO A 128 -1.48 -27.29 1.24
C PRO A 128 -0.66 -26.64 2.38
N SER A 129 -0.16 -27.46 3.29
CA SER A 129 0.50 -26.99 4.52
C SER A 129 1.76 -26.15 4.25
N ASP A 130 2.56 -26.56 3.29
CA ASP A 130 3.77 -25.89 2.82
C ASP A 130 3.48 -24.50 2.24
N LEU A 131 2.54 -24.42 1.31
CA LEU A 131 2.10 -23.17 0.69
C LEU A 131 1.46 -22.21 1.71
N LYS A 132 0.66 -22.76 2.63
CA LYS A 132 0.09 -22.00 3.73
C LYS A 132 1.16 -21.38 4.63
N ALA A 133 2.20 -22.15 4.97
CA ALA A 133 3.31 -21.68 5.78
C ALA A 133 4.11 -20.59 5.04
N GLU A 134 4.40 -20.80 3.75
CA GLU A 134 5.11 -19.84 2.92
C GLU A 134 4.37 -18.50 2.86
N ILE A 135 3.11 -18.49 2.45
CA ILE A 135 2.28 -17.26 2.34
C ILE A 135 2.23 -16.53 3.68
N LYS A 136 2.01 -17.26 4.78
CA LYS A 136 1.94 -16.67 6.11
C LYS A 136 3.26 -16.03 6.53
N ASN A 137 4.40 -16.69 6.29
CA ASN A 137 5.71 -16.18 6.64
C ASN A 137 6.08 -14.92 5.84
N LEU A 138 5.78 -14.91 4.53
CA LEU A 138 6.01 -13.74 3.66
C LEU A 138 5.13 -12.55 4.09
N TRP A 139 3.87 -12.81 4.45
CA TRP A 139 2.97 -11.76 4.93
C TRP A 139 3.42 -11.19 6.29
N ILE A 140 3.87 -12.05 7.21
CA ILE A 140 4.44 -11.61 8.49
C ILE A 140 5.69 -10.77 8.27
N ASP A 141 6.53 -11.17 7.31
CA ASP A 141 7.73 -10.41 6.97
C ASP A 141 7.39 -9.01 6.46
N PHE A 142 6.41 -8.88 5.57
CA PHE A 142 5.90 -7.57 5.15
C PHE A 142 5.40 -6.75 6.33
N GLU A 143 4.52 -7.32 7.17
CA GLU A 143 3.90 -6.59 8.28
C GLU A 143 4.92 -6.13 9.34
N LYS A 144 5.93 -6.91 9.61
CA LYS A 144 6.93 -6.64 10.65
C LYS A 144 8.25 -6.09 10.12
N GLY A 145 8.53 -6.19 8.83
CA GLY A 145 9.80 -5.81 8.24
C GLY A 145 10.98 -6.60 8.79
N LEU A 146 10.84 -7.92 8.88
CA LEU A 146 11.84 -8.79 9.53
C LEU A 146 13.11 -8.91 8.70
N THR A 147 12.98 -9.01 7.38
CA THR A 147 14.10 -9.13 6.44
C THR A 147 14.34 -7.83 5.69
N PRO A 148 15.51 -7.66 5.05
CA PRO A 148 15.75 -6.55 4.13
C PRO A 148 14.69 -6.45 3.02
N GLU A 149 14.24 -7.58 2.46
CA GLU A 149 13.19 -7.65 1.45
C GLU A 149 11.84 -7.17 1.99
N GLY A 150 11.44 -7.65 3.17
CA GLY A 150 10.19 -7.21 3.82
C GLY A 150 10.17 -5.71 4.09
N ARG A 151 11.28 -5.14 4.58
CA ARG A 151 11.43 -3.68 4.78
C ARG A 151 11.37 -2.91 3.48
N PHE A 152 12.07 -3.40 2.45
CA PHE A 152 12.09 -2.78 1.14
C PHE A 152 10.70 -2.75 0.50
N VAL A 153 9.99 -3.90 0.46
CA VAL A 153 8.64 -3.99 -0.12
C VAL A 153 7.65 -3.13 0.65
N LYS A 154 7.76 -3.03 1.97
CA LYS A 154 6.93 -2.14 2.79
C LYS A 154 7.11 -0.66 2.47
N GLN A 155 8.30 -0.24 2.07
CA GLN A 155 8.53 1.12 1.58
C GLN A 155 8.10 1.28 0.12
N ALA A 156 8.29 0.24 -0.72
CA ALA A 156 7.82 0.25 -2.10
C ALA A 156 6.30 0.39 -2.20
N ASP A 157 5.52 -0.25 -1.31
CA ASP A 157 4.08 -0.04 -1.17
C ASP A 157 3.73 1.44 -0.97
N LYS A 158 4.42 2.10 -0.05
CA LYS A 158 4.20 3.53 0.21
C LYS A 158 4.65 4.43 -0.95
N ALA A 159 5.70 4.04 -1.67
CA ALA A 159 6.18 4.77 -2.84
C ALA A 159 5.19 4.66 -4.01
N GLU A 160 4.59 3.49 -4.20
CA GLU A 160 3.52 3.28 -5.16
C GLU A 160 2.28 4.11 -4.82
N ASN A 161 1.83 4.07 -3.58
CA ASN A 161 0.73 4.91 -3.11
C ASN A 161 1.02 6.41 -3.30
N PHE A 162 2.27 6.85 -3.07
CA PHE A 162 2.66 8.24 -3.30
C PHE A 162 2.54 8.61 -4.78
N LEU A 163 3.03 7.76 -5.68
CA LEU A 163 2.91 7.97 -7.12
C LEU A 163 1.44 8.04 -7.55
N GLN A 164 0.60 7.11 -7.10
CA GLN A 164 -0.83 7.10 -7.39
C GLN A 164 -1.52 8.36 -6.90
N GLY A 165 -1.17 8.83 -5.70
CA GLY A 165 -1.71 10.08 -5.16
C GLY A 165 -1.35 11.30 -6.02
N ILE A 166 -0.13 11.35 -6.57
CA ILE A 166 0.30 12.42 -7.48
C ILE A 166 -0.43 12.37 -8.82
N GLU A 167 -0.65 11.17 -9.38
CA GLU A 167 -1.46 11.00 -10.59
C GLU A 167 -2.89 11.51 -10.36
N TYR A 168 -3.53 11.13 -9.26
CA TYR A 168 -4.87 11.62 -8.91
C TYR A 168 -4.92 13.12 -8.60
N TRP A 169 -3.86 13.67 -8.02
CA TRP A 169 -3.76 15.12 -7.89
C TRP A 169 -3.74 15.81 -9.26
N LYS A 170 -2.95 15.29 -10.20
CA LYS A 170 -2.85 15.84 -11.56
C LYS A 170 -4.18 15.73 -12.31
N ASP A 171 -4.84 14.57 -12.23
CA ASP A 171 -6.02 14.27 -13.04
C ASP A 171 -7.31 14.90 -12.47
N TYR A 172 -7.40 14.98 -11.14
CA TYR A 172 -8.64 15.38 -10.44
C TYR A 172 -8.48 16.59 -9.52
N GLY A 173 -7.28 17.03 -9.20
CA GLY A 173 -7.03 18.14 -8.25
C GLY A 173 -7.45 17.86 -6.80
N LYS A 174 -7.84 16.62 -6.47
CA LYS A 174 -8.49 16.29 -5.19
C LYS A 174 -7.54 15.88 -4.07
N ILE A 175 -6.28 15.62 -4.37
CA ILE A 175 -5.26 15.22 -3.41
C ILE A 175 -4.44 16.44 -2.98
N GLN A 176 -4.14 16.55 -1.70
CA GLN A 176 -3.30 17.63 -1.18
C GLN A 176 -1.82 17.25 -1.32
N TYR A 177 -1.25 17.40 -2.53
CA TYR A 177 0.09 16.96 -2.86
C TYR A 177 1.18 17.53 -1.91
N LYS A 178 1.03 18.76 -1.39
CA LYS A 178 2.00 19.36 -0.45
C LYS A 178 2.15 18.54 0.84
N LEU A 179 1.04 18.02 1.35
CA LEU A 179 1.04 17.15 2.53
C LEU A 179 1.64 15.77 2.22
N TRP A 180 1.32 15.21 1.05
CA TRP A 180 1.90 13.98 0.55
C TRP A 180 3.41 14.09 0.35
N LYS A 181 3.89 15.18 -0.21
CA LYS A 181 5.32 15.48 -0.37
C LYS A 181 6.03 15.61 0.98
N ARG A 182 5.41 16.25 1.97
CA ARG A 182 5.96 16.31 3.33
C ARG A 182 6.04 14.92 3.96
N TRP A 183 4.96 14.14 3.85
CA TRP A 183 4.90 12.79 4.38
C TRP A 183 5.94 11.87 3.74
N SER A 184 6.16 11.93 2.42
CA SER A 184 7.15 11.10 1.75
C SER A 184 8.57 11.29 2.28
N ARG A 185 8.94 12.50 2.69
CA ARG A 185 10.25 12.78 3.28
C ARG A 185 10.48 12.14 4.66
N GLU A 186 9.40 11.78 5.35
CA GLU A 186 9.46 11.26 6.70
C GLU A 186 9.47 9.72 6.76
N ILE A 187 9.11 9.04 5.66
CA ILE A 187 8.84 7.59 5.68
C ILE A 187 9.81 6.74 4.89
N PHE A 188 10.60 7.34 4.00
CA PHE A 188 11.60 6.62 3.21
C PHE A 188 12.98 6.78 3.81
N ASP A 189 13.67 5.64 4.01
CA ASP A 189 15.08 5.58 4.42
C ASP A 189 15.93 4.78 3.41
N ASP A 190 15.29 4.06 2.48
CA ASP A 190 15.99 3.35 1.41
C ASP A 190 16.43 4.32 0.29
N PRO A 191 17.74 4.39 -0.02
CA PRO A 191 18.26 5.36 -1.00
C PRO A 191 17.64 5.26 -2.39
N ILE A 192 17.33 4.05 -2.86
CA ILE A 192 16.74 3.84 -4.19
C ILE A 192 15.30 4.35 -4.24
N LEU A 193 14.54 4.14 -3.17
CA LEU A 193 13.18 4.65 -3.07
C LEU A 193 13.16 6.17 -2.89
N ILE A 194 14.11 6.74 -2.14
CA ILE A 194 14.30 8.20 -2.04
C ILE A 194 14.58 8.79 -3.42
N ASP A 195 15.48 8.19 -4.20
CA ASP A 195 15.78 8.64 -5.56
C ASP A 195 14.55 8.54 -6.49
N PHE A 196 13.77 7.46 -6.36
CA PHE A 196 12.51 7.33 -7.08
C PHE A 196 11.51 8.45 -6.74
N ILE A 197 11.33 8.78 -5.45
CA ILE A 197 10.49 9.90 -5.01
C ILE A 197 11.00 11.25 -5.55
N HIS A 198 12.33 11.46 -5.57
CA HIS A 198 12.93 12.64 -6.19
C HIS A 198 12.66 12.72 -7.70
N SER A 199 12.62 11.57 -8.38
CA SER A 199 12.30 11.51 -9.81
C SER A 199 10.85 11.90 -10.08
N ILE A 200 9.91 11.49 -9.20
CA ILE A 200 8.51 11.96 -9.25
C ILE A 200 8.46 13.48 -9.06
N ASP A 201 9.16 14.02 -8.06
CA ASP A 201 9.25 15.46 -7.82
C ASP A 201 9.74 16.24 -9.07
N LYS A 202 10.81 15.76 -9.70
CA LYS A 202 11.35 16.36 -10.93
C LYS A 202 10.32 16.35 -12.06
N LYS A 203 9.62 15.23 -12.25
CA LYS A 203 8.68 15.06 -13.35
C LYS A 203 7.42 15.93 -13.20
N PHE A 204 6.86 16.00 -11.99
CA PHE A 204 5.54 16.60 -11.80
C PHE A 204 5.55 18.04 -11.27
N PHE A 205 6.64 18.49 -10.60
CA PHE A 205 6.65 19.78 -9.90
C PHE A 205 7.75 20.75 -10.32
N ARG A 206 8.81 20.31 -11.00
CA ARG A 206 9.77 21.25 -11.55
C ARG A 206 9.20 21.86 -12.83
N LYS A 207 9.06 23.20 -12.87
CA LYS A 207 8.81 23.93 -14.10
C LYS A 207 9.90 23.53 -15.10
N LYS A 208 9.52 23.08 -16.32
CA LYS A 208 10.46 23.02 -17.43
C LYS A 208 11.04 24.42 -17.56
N SER A 209 12.33 24.59 -17.31
CA SER A 209 13.04 25.80 -17.77
C SER A 209 12.77 25.86 -19.26
N ARG A 210 12.13 26.95 -19.73
CA ARG A 210 11.99 27.19 -21.17
C ARG A 210 13.42 27.16 -21.74
N PRO A 211 13.68 26.38 -22.79
CA PRO A 211 14.94 26.54 -23.51
C PRO A 211 14.99 27.99 -23.99
N LYS A 212 16.14 28.63 -23.74
CA LYS A 212 16.46 29.94 -24.34
C LYS A 212 16.57 29.79 -25.85
#